data_0903bb496e13b3b5ce4808fb646e2d0c
#
_entry.id   0903bb496e13b3b5ce4808fb646e2d0c
#
_cell.length_a   1.000
_cell.length_b   1.000
_cell.length_c   1.000
_cell.angle_alpha   90.00
_cell.angle_beta   90.00
_cell.angle_gamma   90.00
#
_symmetry.space_group_name_H-M   'P 1'
#
loop_
_entity.id
_entity.type
_entity.pdbx_description
1 polymer ?
#
loop_
_entity_poly.entity_id
_entity_poly.type
_entity_poly.pdbx_seq_one_letter_code
_entity_poly.pdbx_strand_id
1 'polypeptide(L)'
;VFKPSEITPLTALKLAEIYKEAGLPDGVFNVVLGAGATGSALVAHPNVAKVSLTGSVATGKRVAAMAADTLKKVTLELGGKSPIIIFDDCDKESAINAALAANFYSTGQVCSNGTRVFVHDRMFDAFVDEVVDRSKAIVIGDPFHPDTQMGPLVSAQQLDKVMGYLSEARTSSNVTLLCGGDVSSGDDKEGGYFITPAVVVAETDDHPIVTEEVFGPVMTVLKFSDEDDVLTRANNTRLGLAAAVFSENF
;
A
#
# COMPACT_ATOMS: atom_id res chain seq x y z
N VAL A 1 -22.05 2.22 13.61
CA VAL A 1 -21.90 3.41 12.74
C VAL A 1 -20.63 3.28 11.93
N PHE A 2 -20.73 3.48 10.62
CA PHE A 2 -19.62 3.42 9.69
C PHE A 2 -19.35 4.81 9.10
N LYS A 3 -18.14 5.33 9.27
CA LYS A 3 -17.69 6.57 8.63
C LYS A 3 -16.61 6.20 7.59
N PRO A 4 -16.92 6.23 6.30
CA PRO A 4 -15.91 6.02 5.26
C PRO A 4 -14.93 7.18 5.17
N SER A 5 -13.87 7.01 4.37
CA SER A 5 -13.06 8.13 3.92
C SER A 5 -13.91 9.14 3.15
N GLU A 6 -13.66 10.43 3.36
CA GLU A 6 -14.37 11.51 2.65
C GLU A 6 -14.12 11.53 1.15
N ILE A 7 -13.03 10.94 0.70
CA ILE A 7 -12.68 10.87 -0.73
C ILE A 7 -13.18 9.61 -1.43
N THR A 8 -13.68 8.61 -0.69
CA THR A 8 -14.21 7.35 -1.24
C THR A 8 -15.52 6.91 -0.59
N PRO A 9 -16.57 7.78 -0.52
CA PRO A 9 -17.77 7.47 0.27
C PRO A 9 -18.83 6.70 -0.49
N LEU A 10 -18.83 6.69 -1.84
CA LEU A 10 -19.97 6.23 -2.64
C LEU A 10 -20.30 4.74 -2.44
N THR A 11 -19.29 3.89 -2.44
CA THR A 11 -19.48 2.45 -2.22
C THR A 11 -19.97 2.12 -0.81
N ALA A 12 -19.61 2.93 0.19
CA ALA A 12 -20.11 2.79 1.56
C ALA A 12 -21.60 3.12 1.66
N LEU A 13 -22.06 4.14 0.93
CA LEU A 13 -23.49 4.46 0.83
C LEU A 13 -24.25 3.32 0.13
N LYS A 14 -23.71 2.82 -0.98
CA LYS A 14 -24.31 1.68 -1.70
C LYS A 14 -24.39 0.43 -0.83
N LEU A 15 -23.38 0.17 0.01
CA LEU A 15 -23.42 -0.93 0.98
C LEU A 15 -24.60 -0.82 1.96
N ALA A 16 -24.90 0.40 2.43
CA ALA A 16 -26.06 0.62 3.30
C ALA A 16 -27.39 0.31 2.60
N GLU A 17 -27.52 0.68 1.32
CA GLU A 17 -28.68 0.33 0.50
C GLU A 17 -28.82 -1.19 0.35
N ILE A 18 -27.74 -1.89 0.04
CA ILE A 18 -27.70 -3.36 -0.09
C ILE A 18 -28.12 -4.04 1.21
N TYR A 19 -27.64 -3.58 2.37
CA TYR A 19 -28.05 -4.13 3.66
C TYR A 19 -29.55 -3.93 3.92
N LYS A 20 -30.11 -2.78 3.56
CA LYS A 20 -31.54 -2.52 3.66
C LYS A 20 -32.35 -3.44 2.73
N GLU A 21 -31.95 -3.59 1.48
CA GLU A 21 -32.56 -4.49 0.51
C GLU A 21 -32.50 -5.97 0.96
N ALA A 22 -31.41 -6.35 1.64
CA ALA A 22 -31.24 -7.69 2.23
C ALA A 22 -32.08 -7.93 3.51
N GLY A 23 -32.84 -6.94 3.97
CA GLY A 23 -33.70 -7.06 5.13
C GLY A 23 -33.02 -6.80 6.47
N LEU A 24 -31.84 -6.15 6.51
CA LEU A 24 -31.24 -5.73 7.77
C LEU A 24 -32.15 -4.70 8.45
N PRO A 25 -32.51 -4.89 9.74
CA PRO A 25 -33.37 -3.94 10.45
C PRO A 25 -32.77 -2.53 10.49
N ASP A 26 -33.65 -1.51 10.38
CA ASP A 26 -33.23 -0.11 10.46
C ASP A 26 -32.49 0.17 11.79
N GLY A 27 -31.40 0.96 11.70
CA GLY A 27 -30.56 1.33 12.84
C GLY A 27 -29.42 0.35 13.18
N VAL A 28 -29.38 -0.85 12.59
CA VAL A 28 -28.28 -1.82 12.82
C VAL A 28 -27.01 -1.39 12.09
N PHE A 29 -27.12 -0.91 10.85
CA PHE A 29 -26.00 -0.34 10.10
C PHE A 29 -26.31 1.11 9.69
N ASN A 30 -25.46 2.04 10.10
CA ASN A 30 -25.67 3.47 9.84
C ASN A 30 -24.39 4.05 9.25
N VAL A 31 -24.50 4.75 8.13
CA VAL A 31 -23.38 5.44 7.49
C VAL A 31 -23.46 6.93 7.77
N VAL A 32 -22.37 7.52 8.23
CA VAL A 32 -22.22 8.98 8.41
C VAL A 32 -21.03 9.47 7.58
N LEU A 33 -21.26 10.54 6.84
CA LEU A 33 -20.21 11.16 6.03
C LEU A 33 -19.52 12.27 6.81
N GLY A 34 -18.30 12.55 6.44
CA GLY A 34 -17.50 13.64 7.00
C GLY A 34 -16.02 13.29 7.10
N ALA A 35 -15.23 14.32 7.34
CA ALA A 35 -13.78 14.24 7.49
C ALA A 35 -13.37 13.88 8.94
N GLY A 36 -12.15 14.24 9.32
CA GLY A 36 -11.57 13.91 10.62
C GLY A 36 -12.38 14.40 11.84
N ALA A 37 -13.07 15.53 11.74
CA ALA A 37 -13.92 16.04 12.82
C ALA A 37 -15.07 15.09 13.17
N THR A 38 -15.75 14.54 12.16
CA THR A 38 -16.81 13.54 12.35
C THR A 38 -16.26 12.26 12.98
N GLY A 39 -15.09 11.79 12.53
CA GLY A 39 -14.40 10.63 13.12
C GLY A 39 -14.06 10.87 14.60
N SER A 40 -13.51 12.05 14.92
CA SER A 40 -13.19 12.43 16.30
C SER A 40 -14.42 12.47 17.19
N ALA A 41 -15.55 13.01 16.69
CA ALA A 41 -16.82 13.03 17.44
C ALA A 41 -17.32 11.60 17.75
N LEU A 42 -17.21 10.67 16.81
CA LEU A 42 -17.56 9.27 17.05
C LEU A 42 -16.64 8.64 18.12
N VAL A 43 -15.33 8.85 18.01
CA VAL A 43 -14.34 8.31 18.97
C VAL A 43 -14.58 8.85 20.37
N ALA A 44 -14.87 10.16 20.51
CA ALA A 44 -15.11 10.79 21.81
C ALA A 44 -16.49 10.47 22.43
N HIS A 45 -17.45 9.99 21.64
CA HIS A 45 -18.82 9.85 22.11
C HIS A 45 -18.96 8.76 23.20
N PRO A 46 -19.58 9.06 24.37
CA PRO A 46 -19.66 8.13 25.52
C PRO A 46 -20.42 6.83 25.20
N ASN A 47 -21.41 6.87 24.33
CA ASN A 47 -22.21 5.71 23.96
C ASN A 47 -21.55 4.80 22.89
N VAL A 48 -20.38 5.16 22.39
CA VAL A 48 -19.59 4.29 21.51
C VAL A 48 -18.69 3.41 22.35
N ALA A 49 -18.96 2.12 22.38
CA ALA A 49 -18.25 1.15 23.23
C ALA A 49 -16.95 0.62 22.60
N LYS A 50 -16.88 0.60 21.26
CA LYS A 50 -15.72 0.12 20.51
C LYS A 50 -15.50 0.97 19.27
N VAL A 51 -14.23 1.25 18.96
CA VAL A 51 -13.79 1.87 17.72
C VAL A 51 -12.93 0.89 16.93
N SER A 52 -13.21 0.77 15.64
CA SER A 52 -12.33 0.08 14.69
C SER A 52 -11.91 1.08 13.61
N LEU A 53 -10.61 1.18 13.38
CA LEU A 53 -10.03 2.09 12.40
C LEU A 53 -9.11 1.34 11.46
N THR A 54 -9.31 1.55 10.15
CA THR A 54 -8.30 1.31 9.13
C THR A 54 -7.79 2.66 8.64
N GLY A 55 -6.47 2.89 8.67
CA GLY A 55 -5.90 4.18 8.28
C GLY A 55 -4.41 4.33 8.57
N SER A 56 -3.91 5.57 8.57
CA SER A 56 -2.50 5.84 8.83
C SER A 56 -2.11 5.60 10.29
N VAL A 57 -0.84 5.27 10.54
CA VAL A 57 -0.27 5.14 11.89
C VAL A 57 -0.52 6.39 12.72
N ALA A 58 -0.38 7.59 12.13
CA ALA A 58 -0.61 8.86 12.83
C ALA A 58 -2.07 9.01 13.29
N THR A 59 -3.03 8.60 12.45
CA THR A 59 -4.45 8.61 12.80
C THR A 59 -4.76 7.56 13.86
N GLY A 60 -4.20 6.36 13.74
CA GLY A 60 -4.36 5.28 14.73
C GLY A 60 -3.90 5.70 16.12
N LYS A 61 -2.74 6.35 16.24
CA LYS A 61 -2.24 6.89 17.51
C LYS A 61 -3.21 7.89 18.14
N ARG A 62 -3.78 8.82 17.34
CA ARG A 62 -4.78 9.79 17.83
C ARG A 62 -6.04 9.12 18.31
N VAL A 63 -6.56 8.15 17.53
CA VAL A 63 -7.77 7.39 17.89
C VAL A 63 -7.55 6.61 19.17
N ALA A 64 -6.42 5.92 19.33
CA ALA A 64 -6.09 5.19 20.56
C ALA A 64 -6.04 6.12 21.77
N ALA A 65 -5.37 7.27 21.67
CA ALA A 65 -5.28 8.24 22.73
C ALA A 65 -6.66 8.81 23.15
N MET A 66 -7.50 9.18 22.18
CA MET A 66 -8.85 9.70 22.46
C MET A 66 -9.78 8.63 23.05
N ALA A 67 -9.67 7.38 22.60
CA ALA A 67 -10.48 6.28 23.09
C ALA A 67 -10.15 5.91 24.55
N ALA A 68 -8.93 6.20 25.00
CA ALA A 68 -8.49 5.91 26.37
C ALA A 68 -9.30 6.70 27.41
N ASP A 69 -9.76 7.92 27.13
CA ASP A 69 -10.53 8.75 28.05
C ASP A 69 -11.81 8.06 28.56
N THR A 70 -12.37 7.16 27.78
CA THR A 70 -13.59 6.41 28.12
C THR A 70 -13.38 4.90 28.15
N LEU A 71 -12.12 4.44 28.14
CA LEU A 71 -11.70 3.04 28.15
C LEU A 71 -12.38 2.19 27.05
N LYS A 72 -12.60 2.76 25.87
CA LYS A 72 -13.20 2.06 24.73
C LYS A 72 -12.25 0.96 24.23
N LYS A 73 -12.83 -0.14 23.75
CA LYS A 73 -12.07 -1.12 22.96
C LYS A 73 -11.67 -0.50 21.63
N VAL A 74 -10.42 -0.75 21.21
CA VAL A 74 -9.89 -0.25 19.94
C VAL A 74 -9.32 -1.40 19.13
N THR A 75 -9.67 -1.43 17.84
CA THR A 75 -9.00 -2.25 16.84
C THR A 75 -8.38 -1.31 15.80
N LEU A 76 -7.09 -1.49 15.50
CA LEU A 76 -6.35 -0.64 14.58
C LEU A 76 -5.74 -1.50 13.46
N GLU A 77 -6.15 -1.22 12.24
CA GLU A 77 -5.54 -1.73 11.01
C GLU A 77 -4.80 -0.56 10.35
N LEU A 78 -3.46 -0.61 10.38
CA LEU A 78 -2.61 0.53 10.03
C LEU A 78 -1.71 0.19 8.84
N GLY A 79 -0.86 1.15 8.44
CA GLY A 79 0.09 0.97 7.36
C GLY A 79 1.13 -0.12 7.65
N GLY A 80 1.67 -0.67 6.57
CA GLY A 80 2.72 -1.68 6.58
C GLY A 80 3.93 -1.31 5.73
N LYS A 81 5.02 -2.02 5.92
CA LYS A 81 6.19 -2.04 5.03
C LYS A 81 6.66 -3.50 4.92
N SER A 82 5.74 -4.31 4.40
CA SER A 82 5.86 -5.76 4.41
C SER A 82 7.02 -6.25 3.54
N PRO A 83 7.82 -7.22 4.00
CA PRO A 83 8.84 -7.85 3.18
C PRO A 83 8.26 -8.95 2.29
N ILE A 84 8.82 -9.09 1.10
CA ILE A 84 8.79 -10.32 0.29
C ILE A 84 10.24 -10.81 0.24
N ILE A 85 10.48 -12.05 0.63
CA ILE A 85 11.80 -12.67 0.64
C ILE A 85 11.81 -13.74 -0.44
N ILE A 86 12.74 -13.64 -1.39
CA ILE A 86 12.81 -14.50 -2.57
C ILE A 86 14.18 -15.19 -2.60
N PHE A 87 14.20 -16.47 -2.25
CA PHE A 87 15.40 -17.32 -2.30
C PHE A 87 15.66 -17.82 -3.73
N ASP A 88 16.89 -18.23 -4.00
CA ASP A 88 17.36 -18.65 -5.33
C ASP A 88 16.83 -20.01 -5.78
N ASP A 89 16.25 -20.78 -4.88
CA ASP A 89 15.62 -22.09 -5.13
C ASP A 89 14.12 -22.02 -5.46
N CYS A 90 13.51 -20.81 -5.42
CA CYS A 90 12.08 -20.65 -5.62
C CYS A 90 11.65 -20.79 -7.09
N ASP A 91 10.35 -21.02 -7.32
CA ASP A 91 9.75 -20.82 -8.64
C ASP A 91 9.79 -19.32 -9.00
N LYS A 92 10.70 -19.02 -9.93
CA LYS A 92 10.99 -17.63 -10.34
C LYS A 92 9.75 -16.92 -10.91
N GLU A 93 8.96 -17.62 -11.71
CA GLU A 93 7.78 -17.02 -12.36
C GLU A 93 6.71 -16.64 -11.33
N SER A 94 6.43 -17.51 -10.37
CA SER A 94 5.52 -17.23 -9.27
C SER A 94 6.01 -16.09 -8.40
N ALA A 95 7.31 -16.01 -8.09
CA ALA A 95 7.90 -14.95 -7.29
C ALA A 95 7.79 -13.58 -7.99
N ILE A 96 8.08 -13.51 -9.29
CA ILE A 96 7.96 -12.29 -10.10
C ILE A 96 6.49 -11.82 -10.15
N ASN A 97 5.56 -12.72 -10.49
CA ASN A 97 4.13 -12.38 -10.55
C ASN A 97 3.60 -11.89 -9.21
N ALA A 98 4.00 -12.52 -8.12
CA ALA A 98 3.63 -12.09 -6.78
C ALA A 98 4.22 -10.72 -6.42
N ALA A 99 5.48 -10.45 -6.75
CA ALA A 99 6.10 -9.15 -6.51
C ALA A 99 5.42 -8.04 -7.30
N LEU A 100 5.09 -8.26 -8.58
CA LEU A 100 4.35 -7.31 -9.41
C LEU A 100 2.94 -7.04 -8.83
N ALA A 101 2.19 -8.10 -8.51
CA ALA A 101 0.87 -7.98 -7.91
C ALA A 101 0.92 -7.27 -6.56
N ALA A 102 1.86 -7.64 -5.69
CA ALA A 102 2.03 -7.04 -4.36
C ALA A 102 2.48 -5.58 -4.37
N ASN A 103 2.91 -5.04 -5.51
CA ASN A 103 3.35 -3.65 -5.59
C ASN A 103 2.48 -2.77 -6.49
N PHE A 104 1.77 -3.36 -7.47
CA PHE A 104 1.04 -2.57 -8.47
C PHE A 104 -0.47 -2.81 -8.46
N TYR A 105 -0.96 -3.90 -7.86
CA TYR A 105 -2.40 -4.08 -7.64
C TYR A 105 -2.98 -2.88 -6.88
N SER A 106 -4.15 -2.41 -7.31
CA SER A 106 -4.80 -1.22 -6.74
C SER A 106 -3.91 0.03 -6.74
N THR A 107 -3.03 0.15 -7.75
CA THR A 107 -2.06 1.26 -7.88
C THR A 107 -1.13 1.37 -6.67
N GLY A 108 -0.79 0.23 -6.06
CA GLY A 108 0.07 0.16 -4.87
C GLY A 108 -0.57 0.69 -3.58
N GLN A 109 -1.86 1.02 -3.58
CA GLN A 109 -2.58 1.59 -2.43
C GLN A 109 -3.17 0.49 -1.55
N VAL A 110 -2.34 -0.42 -1.06
CA VAL A 110 -2.71 -1.56 -0.22
C VAL A 110 -1.77 -1.63 0.98
N CYS A 111 -2.32 -1.66 2.19
CA CYS A 111 -1.56 -1.65 3.46
C CYS A 111 -0.65 -2.87 3.64
N SER A 112 -1.06 -4.04 3.12
CA SER A 112 -0.30 -5.30 3.20
C SER A 112 0.69 -5.51 2.05
N ASN A 113 0.86 -4.54 1.14
CA ASN A 113 1.76 -4.67 0.01
C ASN A 113 3.20 -5.01 0.44
N GLY A 114 3.78 -5.99 -0.27
CA GLY A 114 5.18 -6.41 -0.09
C GLY A 114 6.16 -5.46 -0.76
N THR A 115 6.26 -4.25 -0.27
CA THR A 115 7.00 -3.16 -0.92
C THR A 115 8.50 -3.20 -0.68
N ARG A 116 8.99 -4.06 0.24
CA ARG A 116 10.41 -4.41 0.38
C ARG A 116 10.63 -5.80 -0.20
N VAL A 117 11.09 -5.86 -1.45
CA VAL A 117 11.34 -7.10 -2.17
C VAL A 117 12.80 -7.48 -2.01
N PHE A 118 13.10 -8.37 -1.06
CA PHE A 118 14.44 -8.93 -0.86
C PHE A 118 14.66 -10.08 -1.82
N VAL A 119 15.71 -9.99 -2.63
CA VAL A 119 16.03 -10.99 -3.67
C VAL A 119 17.44 -11.54 -3.43
N HIS A 120 17.57 -12.87 -3.42
CA HIS A 120 18.85 -13.52 -3.26
C HIS A 120 19.82 -13.14 -4.40
N ASP A 121 21.09 -12.91 -4.08
CA ASP A 121 22.10 -12.35 -4.96
C ASP A 121 22.28 -13.14 -6.26
N ARG A 122 22.15 -14.48 -6.22
CA ARG A 122 22.29 -15.36 -7.39
C ARG A 122 21.24 -15.16 -8.47
N MET A 123 20.07 -14.64 -8.12
CA MET A 123 19.00 -14.40 -9.07
C MET A 123 18.63 -12.91 -9.24
N PHE A 124 19.32 -12.04 -8.50
CA PHE A 124 18.98 -10.63 -8.37
C PHE A 124 18.89 -9.92 -9.73
N ASP A 125 19.94 -9.98 -10.54
CA ASP A 125 19.99 -9.26 -11.81
C ASP A 125 18.90 -9.73 -12.77
N ALA A 126 18.75 -11.05 -12.92
CA ALA A 126 17.70 -11.64 -13.77
C ALA A 126 16.28 -11.39 -13.25
N PHE A 127 16.09 -11.24 -11.95
CA PHE A 127 14.81 -10.85 -11.36
C PHE A 127 14.50 -9.37 -11.63
N VAL A 128 15.49 -8.50 -11.42
CA VAL A 128 15.36 -7.05 -11.64
C VAL A 128 15.03 -6.75 -13.10
N ASP A 129 15.75 -7.35 -14.04
CA ASP A 129 15.49 -7.16 -15.48
C ASP A 129 14.05 -7.52 -15.83
N GLU A 130 13.56 -8.66 -15.36
CA GLU A 130 12.23 -9.14 -15.66
C GLU A 130 11.13 -8.27 -15.03
N VAL A 131 11.27 -7.87 -13.76
CA VAL A 131 10.25 -7.00 -13.12
C VAL A 131 10.24 -5.60 -13.74
N VAL A 132 11.37 -5.08 -14.19
CA VAL A 132 11.45 -3.81 -14.90
C VAL A 132 10.71 -3.88 -16.25
N ASP A 133 10.96 -4.93 -17.03
CA ASP A 133 10.32 -5.10 -18.34
C ASP A 133 8.81 -5.29 -18.21
N ARG A 134 8.36 -6.12 -17.27
CA ARG A 134 6.92 -6.32 -17.01
C ARG A 134 6.26 -5.06 -16.42
N SER A 135 6.95 -4.31 -15.58
CA SER A 135 6.43 -3.05 -15.05
C SER A 135 6.20 -2.01 -16.13
N LYS A 136 7.11 -1.91 -17.10
CA LYS A 136 6.95 -1.02 -18.27
C LYS A 136 5.79 -1.43 -19.18
N ALA A 137 5.44 -2.70 -19.21
CA ALA A 137 4.37 -3.25 -20.03
C ALA A 137 2.96 -3.09 -19.41
N ILE A 138 2.85 -2.64 -18.15
CA ILE A 138 1.57 -2.44 -17.48
C ILE A 138 0.76 -1.34 -18.20
N VAL A 139 -0.45 -1.69 -18.63
CA VAL A 139 -1.37 -0.75 -19.29
C VAL A 139 -2.05 0.12 -18.22
N ILE A 140 -1.80 1.43 -18.31
CA ILE A 140 -2.35 2.43 -17.40
C ILE A 140 -3.43 3.21 -18.14
N GLY A 141 -4.61 3.36 -17.57
CA GLY A 141 -5.71 4.08 -18.22
C GLY A 141 -7.00 4.12 -17.43
N ASP A 142 -8.09 4.42 -18.12
CA ASP A 142 -9.44 4.43 -17.55
C ASP A 142 -9.74 3.07 -16.86
N PRO A 143 -10.10 3.07 -15.56
CA PRO A 143 -10.44 1.83 -14.84
C PRO A 143 -11.61 1.04 -15.42
N PHE A 144 -12.46 1.65 -16.25
CA PHE A 144 -13.56 0.98 -16.93
C PHE A 144 -13.19 0.38 -18.29
N HIS A 145 -12.00 0.66 -18.79
CA HIS A 145 -11.54 0.04 -20.03
C HIS A 145 -11.02 -1.38 -19.74
N PRO A 146 -11.43 -2.41 -20.53
CA PRO A 146 -11.12 -3.81 -20.24
C PRO A 146 -9.63 -4.15 -20.27
N ASP A 147 -8.83 -3.42 -21.02
CA ASP A 147 -7.38 -3.66 -21.13
C ASP A 147 -6.57 -2.91 -20.05
N THR A 148 -7.19 -2.05 -19.26
CA THR A 148 -6.51 -1.33 -18.19
C THR A 148 -6.13 -2.27 -17.06
N GLN A 149 -4.84 -2.28 -16.71
CA GLN A 149 -4.29 -3.06 -15.61
C GLN A 149 -4.05 -2.23 -14.35
N MET A 150 -3.83 -0.93 -14.51
CA MET A 150 -3.61 -0.02 -13.38
C MET A 150 -4.32 1.32 -13.61
N GLY A 151 -5.15 1.71 -12.66
CA GLY A 151 -5.87 2.98 -12.64
C GLY A 151 -5.08 4.11 -11.97
N PRO A 152 -5.75 5.25 -11.64
CA PRO A 152 -5.13 6.39 -10.98
C PRO A 152 -4.92 6.18 -9.47
N LEU A 153 -4.07 7.01 -8.89
CA LEU A 153 -4.06 7.25 -7.44
C LEU A 153 -5.35 7.96 -7.02
N VAL A 154 -5.70 7.83 -5.75
CA VAL A 154 -6.99 8.29 -5.21
C VAL A 154 -7.13 9.81 -5.17
N SER A 155 -6.03 10.58 -5.14
CA SER A 155 -6.06 12.04 -4.98
C SER A 155 -4.75 12.70 -5.40
N ALA A 156 -4.80 14.03 -5.66
CA ALA A 156 -3.61 14.84 -5.86
C ALA A 156 -2.64 14.75 -4.68
N GLN A 157 -3.15 14.81 -3.45
CA GLN A 157 -2.32 14.70 -2.24
C GLN A 157 -1.54 13.37 -2.20
N GLN A 158 -2.17 12.27 -2.64
CA GLN A 158 -1.47 10.98 -2.70
C GLN A 158 -0.44 10.95 -3.83
N LEU A 159 -0.71 11.56 -4.97
CA LEU A 159 0.26 11.72 -6.04
C LEU A 159 1.48 12.52 -5.56
N ASP A 160 1.24 13.68 -4.92
CA ASP A 160 2.31 14.54 -4.38
C ASP A 160 3.18 13.78 -3.36
N LYS A 161 2.56 12.97 -2.49
CA LYS A 161 3.27 12.13 -1.54
C LYS A 161 4.20 11.12 -2.25
N VAL A 162 3.68 10.39 -3.24
CA VAL A 162 4.47 9.41 -4.02
C VAL A 162 5.60 10.09 -4.76
N MET A 163 5.32 11.22 -5.42
CA MET A 163 6.33 12.01 -6.14
C MET A 163 7.41 12.55 -5.21
N GLY A 164 7.08 12.89 -3.96
CA GLY A 164 8.06 13.29 -2.94
C GLY A 164 9.10 12.20 -2.68
N TYR A 165 8.67 10.96 -2.42
CA TYR A 165 9.58 9.82 -2.23
C TYR A 165 10.43 9.53 -3.48
N LEU A 166 9.82 9.58 -4.66
CA LEU A 166 10.54 9.35 -5.91
C LEU A 166 11.55 10.46 -6.22
N SER A 167 11.23 11.71 -5.90
CA SER A 167 12.16 12.84 -6.05
C SER A 167 13.38 12.69 -5.13
N GLU A 168 13.16 12.27 -3.88
CA GLU A 168 14.24 11.97 -2.94
C GLU A 168 15.09 10.80 -3.42
N ALA A 169 14.47 9.72 -3.87
CA ALA A 169 15.15 8.56 -4.43
C ALA A 169 16.03 8.91 -5.65
N ARG A 170 15.55 9.78 -6.56
CA ARG A 170 16.30 10.22 -7.74
C ARG A 170 17.56 11.02 -7.40
N THR A 171 17.63 11.64 -6.25
CA THR A 171 18.78 12.44 -5.79
C THR A 171 19.71 11.68 -4.85
N SER A 172 19.29 10.49 -4.40
CA SER A 172 20.08 9.64 -3.50
C SER A 172 21.22 8.94 -4.26
N SER A 173 22.37 8.80 -3.62
CA SER A 173 23.47 7.96 -4.14
C SER A 173 23.27 6.46 -3.89
N ASN A 174 22.37 6.11 -2.97
CA ASN A 174 22.17 4.73 -2.49
C ASN A 174 20.85 4.10 -3.01
N VAL A 175 20.14 4.82 -3.90
CA VAL A 175 18.91 4.34 -4.52
C VAL A 175 18.94 4.62 -6.00
N THR A 176 18.66 3.62 -6.81
CA THR A 176 18.60 3.73 -8.27
C THR A 176 17.17 3.50 -8.76
N LEU A 177 16.57 4.49 -9.40
CA LEU A 177 15.30 4.34 -10.10
C LEU A 177 15.55 3.69 -11.47
N LEU A 178 15.04 2.48 -11.67
CA LEU A 178 15.25 1.70 -12.90
C LEU A 178 14.19 1.97 -13.97
N CYS A 179 12.95 2.22 -13.56
CA CYS A 179 11.87 2.58 -14.48
C CYS A 179 10.74 3.31 -13.76
N GLY A 180 9.94 4.01 -14.53
CA GLY A 180 8.67 4.61 -14.09
C GLY A 180 8.82 5.76 -13.09
N GLY A 181 7.75 5.97 -12.33
CA GLY A 181 7.67 7.07 -11.37
C GLY A 181 7.44 8.43 -12.02
N ASP A 182 6.94 8.46 -13.24
CA ASP A 182 6.58 9.69 -13.95
C ASP A 182 5.07 9.85 -13.99
N VAL A 183 4.61 11.09 -13.86
CA VAL A 183 3.19 11.41 -14.04
C VAL A 183 2.79 11.06 -15.47
N SER A 184 1.78 10.22 -15.61
CA SER A 184 1.25 9.82 -16.92
C SER A 184 0.08 10.71 -17.29
N SER A 185 0.16 11.34 -18.46
CA SER A 185 -0.86 12.22 -19.02
C SER A 185 -1.26 11.75 -20.42
N GLY A 186 -2.44 12.12 -20.86
CA GLY A 186 -3.02 11.80 -22.17
C GLY A 186 -4.52 12.10 -22.16
N ASP A 187 -5.17 12.09 -23.31
CA ASP A 187 -6.60 12.41 -23.46
C ASP A 187 -7.49 11.44 -22.66
N ASP A 188 -7.07 10.18 -22.55
CA ASP A 188 -7.73 9.12 -21.77
C ASP A 188 -7.47 9.21 -20.25
N LYS A 189 -6.61 10.15 -19.81
CA LYS A 189 -6.17 10.34 -18.42
C LYS A 189 -6.50 11.73 -17.87
N GLU A 190 -7.29 12.52 -18.61
CA GLU A 190 -7.63 13.87 -18.20
C GLU A 190 -8.33 13.89 -16.84
N GLY A 191 -7.83 14.72 -15.93
CA GLY A 191 -8.34 14.87 -14.57
C GLY A 191 -8.00 13.74 -13.61
N GLY A 192 -7.27 12.69 -14.02
CA GLY A 192 -6.83 11.58 -13.20
C GLY A 192 -5.40 11.76 -12.66
N TYR A 193 -5.09 11.10 -11.53
CA TYR A 193 -3.79 11.14 -10.87
C TYR A 193 -2.95 9.91 -11.25
N PHE A 194 -2.62 9.80 -12.53
CA PHE A 194 -1.92 8.64 -13.07
C PHE A 194 -0.40 8.77 -12.93
N ILE A 195 0.24 7.67 -12.54
CA ILE A 195 1.69 7.56 -12.41
C ILE A 195 2.14 6.21 -12.96
N THR A 196 3.28 6.18 -13.64
CA THR A 196 3.85 4.93 -14.16
C THR A 196 4.43 4.09 -13.01
N PRO A 197 4.29 2.74 -13.04
CA PRO A 197 4.86 1.86 -12.03
C PRO A 197 6.36 2.06 -11.90
N ALA A 198 6.82 2.29 -10.68
CA ALA A 198 8.23 2.54 -10.40
C ALA A 198 8.91 1.32 -9.79
N VAL A 199 10.09 0.98 -10.29
CA VAL A 199 10.98 -0.01 -9.70
C VAL A 199 12.26 0.70 -9.27
N VAL A 200 12.60 0.59 -7.99
CA VAL A 200 13.84 1.13 -7.43
C VAL A 200 14.67 0.01 -6.82
N VAL A 201 15.98 0.10 -6.95
CA VAL A 201 16.96 -0.72 -6.21
C VAL A 201 17.56 0.13 -5.12
N ALA A 202 17.55 -0.36 -3.89
CA ALA A 202 18.20 0.31 -2.76
C ALA A 202 19.41 -0.51 -2.29
N GLU A 203 20.54 0.18 -2.07
CA GLU A 203 21.78 -0.41 -1.56
C GLU A 203 21.82 -0.46 -0.03
N THR A 204 20.99 0.37 0.63
CA THR A 204 20.90 0.48 2.09
C THR A 204 19.45 0.39 2.55
N ASP A 205 19.24 -0.02 3.81
CA ASP A 205 17.91 -0.22 4.38
C ASP A 205 17.35 1.03 5.08
N ASP A 206 18.12 2.11 5.21
CA ASP A 206 17.77 3.30 6.00
C ASP A 206 17.09 4.42 5.20
N HIS A 207 17.05 4.31 3.86
CA HIS A 207 16.41 5.31 3.02
C HIS A 207 14.88 5.36 3.26
N PRO A 208 14.22 6.54 3.28
CA PRO A 208 12.78 6.67 3.49
C PRO A 208 11.92 5.78 2.57
N ILE A 209 12.33 5.61 1.30
CA ILE A 209 11.61 4.73 0.36
C ILE A 209 11.61 3.24 0.78
N VAL A 210 12.60 2.82 1.61
CA VAL A 210 12.70 1.46 2.19
C VAL A 210 11.95 1.36 3.51
N THR A 211 12.00 2.41 4.35
CA THR A 211 11.52 2.35 5.74
C THR A 211 10.09 2.84 5.91
N GLU A 212 9.59 3.68 5.00
CA GLU A 212 8.29 4.33 5.12
C GLU A 212 7.28 3.80 4.09
N GLU A 213 5.99 3.85 4.45
CA GLU A 213 4.88 3.48 3.57
C GLU A 213 4.63 4.56 2.50
N VAL A 214 5.03 4.28 1.26
CA VAL A 214 4.79 5.18 0.11
C VAL A 214 3.31 5.21 -0.25
N PHE A 215 2.63 4.06 -0.22
CA PHE A 215 1.22 3.86 -0.58
C PHE A 215 0.93 4.27 -2.02
N GLY A 216 1.74 3.78 -2.93
CA GLY A 216 1.68 4.03 -4.37
C GLY A 216 2.42 2.93 -5.14
N PRO A 217 2.41 2.96 -6.48
CA PRO A 217 2.97 1.89 -7.32
C PRO A 217 4.50 1.99 -7.38
N VAL A 218 5.15 1.70 -6.26
CA VAL A 218 6.61 1.76 -6.10
C VAL A 218 7.11 0.48 -5.46
N MET A 219 7.81 -0.33 -6.25
CA MET A 219 8.51 -1.53 -5.79
C MET A 219 9.93 -1.17 -5.38
N THR A 220 10.35 -1.53 -4.17
CA THR A 220 11.73 -1.38 -3.71
C THR A 220 12.39 -2.74 -3.63
N VAL A 221 13.44 -2.95 -4.45
CA VAL A 221 14.17 -4.20 -4.51
C VAL A 221 15.49 -4.07 -3.74
N LEU A 222 15.78 -5.07 -2.90
CA LEU A 222 16.96 -5.14 -2.04
C LEU A 222 17.66 -6.49 -2.25
N LYS A 223 18.97 -6.46 -2.35
CA LYS A 223 19.78 -7.69 -2.51
C LYS A 223 20.11 -8.27 -1.12
N PHE A 224 20.10 -9.60 -1.01
CA PHE A 224 20.64 -10.31 0.16
C PHE A 224 21.43 -11.54 -0.26
N SER A 225 22.27 -12.09 0.63
CA SER A 225 23.14 -13.24 0.33
C SER A 225 22.95 -14.43 1.26
N ASP A 226 22.39 -14.23 2.44
CA ASP A 226 22.15 -15.31 3.42
C ASP A 226 20.89 -15.09 4.23
N GLU A 227 20.42 -16.17 4.85
CA GLU A 227 19.14 -16.19 5.58
C GLU A 227 19.17 -15.32 6.84
N ASP A 228 20.25 -15.33 7.61
CA ASP A 228 20.34 -14.56 8.85
C ASP A 228 20.35 -13.05 8.56
N ASP A 229 21.02 -12.62 7.49
CA ASP A 229 21.01 -11.22 7.00
C ASP A 229 19.59 -10.80 6.64
N VAL A 230 18.93 -11.55 5.76
CA VAL A 230 17.60 -11.14 5.29
C VAL A 230 16.56 -11.16 6.39
N LEU A 231 16.61 -12.12 7.32
CA LEU A 231 15.69 -12.16 8.45
C LEU A 231 15.89 -10.97 9.40
N THR A 232 17.14 -10.60 9.66
CA THR A 232 17.48 -9.42 10.46
C THR A 232 16.93 -8.15 9.81
N ARG A 233 17.17 -7.95 8.51
CA ARG A 233 16.76 -6.77 7.75
C ARG A 233 15.24 -6.72 7.55
N ALA A 234 14.61 -7.87 7.26
CA ALA A 234 13.16 -7.95 7.10
C ALA A 234 12.41 -7.56 8.39
N ASN A 235 12.96 -7.92 9.56
CA ASN A 235 12.40 -7.58 10.86
C ASN A 235 12.79 -6.17 11.35
N ASN A 236 13.75 -5.50 10.71
CA ASN A 236 14.14 -4.14 11.09
C ASN A 236 13.13 -3.10 10.58
N THR A 237 11.94 -3.14 11.13
CA THR A 237 10.84 -2.19 10.84
C THR A 237 10.01 -1.93 12.08
N ARG A 238 9.47 -0.71 12.17
CA ARG A 238 8.49 -0.33 13.21
C ARG A 238 7.05 -0.71 12.83
N LEU A 239 6.85 -1.22 11.62
CA LEU A 239 5.55 -1.62 11.06
C LEU A 239 5.50 -3.14 10.97
N GLY A 240 4.32 -3.73 11.18
CA GLY A 240 4.15 -5.18 11.05
C GLY A 240 2.73 -5.50 10.65
N LEU A 241 2.54 -6.00 9.43
CA LEU A 241 1.22 -6.33 8.89
C LEU A 241 1.24 -7.66 8.12
N ALA A 242 2.09 -7.78 7.09
CA ALA A 242 2.21 -8.98 6.28
C ALA A 242 3.67 -9.30 5.96
N ALA A 243 3.91 -10.51 5.47
CA ALA A 243 5.18 -10.96 4.91
C ALA A 243 4.92 -12.10 3.93
N ALA A 244 5.83 -12.29 2.98
CA ALA A 244 5.83 -13.45 2.10
C ALA A 244 7.25 -14.00 1.92
N VAL A 245 7.35 -15.32 1.75
CA VAL A 245 8.61 -16.02 1.46
C VAL A 245 8.39 -16.93 0.27
N PHE A 246 9.34 -16.92 -0.65
CA PHE A 246 9.41 -17.80 -1.82
C PHE A 246 10.67 -18.66 -1.72
N SER A 247 10.49 -19.96 -1.52
CA SER A 247 11.50 -21.00 -1.46
C SER A 247 10.84 -22.35 -1.73
N GLU A 248 11.56 -23.31 -2.30
CA GLU A 248 11.13 -24.72 -2.38
C GLU A 248 11.61 -25.55 -1.19
N ASN A 249 12.46 -24.98 -0.34
CA ASN A 249 13.03 -25.64 0.85
C ASN A 249 12.29 -25.16 2.12
N PHE A 250 11.65 -26.08 2.84
CA PHE A 250 10.91 -25.82 4.07
C PHE A 250 11.52 -26.58 5.25
#